data_4495b3e63b91706511257913b05c621a
#
_entry.id   4495b3e63b91706511257913b05c621a
#
_cell.length_a   1.000
_cell.length_b   1.000
_cell.length_c   1.000
_cell.angle_alpha   90.00
_cell.angle_beta   90.00
_cell.angle_gamma   90.00
#
_symmetry.space_group_name_H-M   'P 1'
#
loop_
_entity.id
_entity.type
_entity.pdbx_description
1 polymer ?
#
loop_
_entity_poly.entity_id
_entity_poly.type
_entity_poly.pdbx_seq_one_letter_code
_entity_poly.pdbx_strand_id
1 'polypeptide(L)'
;IFAGIKGAVDIVAFQDGLVEYDELVDFLKVNKKLADRYGLECWTNSETFDRDMPIKFLPIKWEKLRLKMGLAAQAGYQNAITFEFSHFMSPQSAYLQAGHLYDRYMEYLKTLE
;
A
#
# COMPACT_ATOMS: atom_id res chain seq x y z
N ILE A 1 6.42 12.49 17.18
CA ILE A 1 7.02 12.40 15.82
C ILE A 1 6.36 13.40 14.88
N PHE A 2 5.02 13.40 14.77
CA PHE A 2 4.34 14.30 13.83
C PHE A 2 4.57 15.78 14.16
N ALA A 3 4.56 16.14 15.43
CA ALA A 3 4.83 17.53 15.83
C ALA A 3 6.24 17.96 15.45
N GLY A 4 7.20 17.05 15.52
CA GLY A 4 8.60 17.33 15.18
C GLY A 4 8.89 17.48 13.70
N ILE A 5 8.07 16.88 12.84
CA ILE A 5 8.26 16.96 11.39
C ILE A 5 7.35 17.99 10.70
N LYS A 6 6.39 18.53 11.43
CA LYS A 6 5.49 19.55 10.90
C LYS A 6 6.30 20.77 10.42
N GLY A 7 6.07 21.17 9.17
CA GLY A 7 6.81 22.26 8.55
C GLY A 7 8.06 21.82 7.78
N ALA A 8 8.54 20.59 8.03
CA ALA A 8 9.66 20.02 7.28
C ALA A 8 9.19 19.01 6.22
N VAL A 9 7.98 18.48 6.38
CA VAL A 9 7.40 17.43 5.53
C VAL A 9 5.97 17.81 5.18
N ASP A 10 5.56 17.57 3.95
CA ASP A 10 4.20 17.84 3.48
C ASP A 10 3.33 16.59 3.44
N ILE A 11 3.95 15.45 3.19
CA ILE A 11 3.26 14.17 2.95
C ILE A 11 3.87 13.10 3.86
N VAL A 12 3.02 12.27 4.47
CA VAL A 12 3.44 11.05 5.14
C VAL A 12 2.79 9.85 4.45
N ALA A 13 3.57 8.79 4.22
CA ALA A 13 3.09 7.56 3.61
C ALA A 13 3.42 6.39 4.53
N PHE A 14 2.40 5.73 5.06
CA PHE A 14 2.58 4.63 6.01
C PHE A 14 2.59 3.29 5.30
N GLN A 15 3.59 2.46 5.61
CA GLN A 15 3.64 1.09 5.10
C GLN A 15 2.71 0.18 5.89
N ASP A 16 2.07 -0.76 5.19
CA ASP A 16 1.10 -1.68 5.78
C ASP A 16 1.66 -3.09 6.02
N GLY A 17 2.94 -3.30 5.81
CA GLY A 17 3.54 -4.63 5.71
C GLY A 17 3.46 -5.52 6.94
N LEU A 18 3.36 -4.94 8.13
CA LEU A 18 3.28 -5.70 9.38
C LEU A 18 1.89 -5.68 9.99
N VAL A 19 0.90 -5.20 9.26
CA VAL A 19 -0.48 -5.06 9.75
C VAL A 19 -1.34 -6.17 9.17
N GLU A 20 -2.04 -6.90 10.05
CA GLU A 20 -3.01 -7.91 9.62
C GLU A 20 -4.22 -7.24 8.96
N TYR A 21 -4.88 -7.97 8.05
CA TYR A 21 -5.98 -7.38 7.25
C TYR A 21 -7.16 -6.92 8.11
N ASP A 22 -7.45 -7.63 9.20
CA ASP A 22 -8.52 -7.27 10.11
C ASP A 22 -8.21 -6.02 10.96
N GLU A 23 -6.92 -5.69 11.10
CA GLU A 23 -6.46 -4.51 11.82
C GLU A 23 -6.17 -3.32 10.89
N LEU A 24 -6.15 -3.56 9.59
CA LEU A 24 -5.68 -2.58 8.61
C LEU A 24 -6.55 -1.31 8.60
N VAL A 25 -7.88 -1.45 8.67
CA VAL A 25 -8.79 -0.31 8.65
C VAL A 25 -8.52 0.62 9.83
N ASP A 26 -8.37 0.07 11.03
CA ASP A 26 -8.10 0.85 12.23
C ASP A 26 -6.74 1.53 12.16
N PHE A 27 -5.73 0.81 11.68
CA PHE A 27 -4.38 1.34 11.44
C PHE A 27 -4.43 2.55 10.49
N LEU A 28 -5.11 2.40 9.36
CA LEU A 28 -5.24 3.45 8.36
C LEU A 28 -5.98 4.67 8.91
N LYS A 29 -7.07 4.45 9.63
CA LYS A 29 -7.87 5.53 10.22
C LYS A 29 -7.09 6.32 11.27
N VAL A 30 -6.36 5.63 12.14
CA VAL A 30 -5.55 6.27 13.18
C VAL A 30 -4.47 7.13 12.54
N ASN A 31 -3.76 6.60 11.55
CA ASN A 31 -2.69 7.33 10.88
C ASN A 31 -3.21 8.55 10.12
N LYS A 32 -4.34 8.41 9.43
CA LYS A 32 -4.95 9.52 8.72
C LYS A 32 -5.39 10.63 9.68
N LYS A 33 -5.98 10.24 10.79
CA LYS A 33 -6.43 11.19 11.81
C LYS A 33 -5.25 11.97 12.40
N LEU A 34 -4.14 11.30 12.66
CA LEU A 34 -2.92 11.93 13.14
C LEU A 34 -2.34 12.89 12.10
N ALA A 35 -2.27 12.48 10.85
CA ALA A 35 -1.77 13.33 9.76
C ALA A 35 -2.65 14.57 9.60
N ASP A 36 -3.97 14.39 9.56
CA ASP A 36 -4.93 15.49 9.45
C ASP A 36 -4.78 16.48 10.60
N ARG A 37 -4.56 15.99 11.82
CA ARG A 37 -4.36 16.82 13.00
C ARG A 37 -3.18 17.77 12.87
N TYR A 38 -2.12 17.33 12.19
CA TYR A 38 -0.91 18.13 12.01
C TYR A 38 -0.83 18.79 10.63
N GLY A 39 -1.90 18.73 9.85
CA GLY A 39 -1.97 19.36 8.53
C GLY A 39 -1.11 18.69 7.47
N LEU A 40 -0.82 17.40 7.62
CA LEU A 40 -0.04 16.62 6.67
C LEU A 40 -0.96 15.81 5.76
N GLU A 41 -0.60 15.73 4.49
CA GLU A 41 -1.27 14.85 3.55
C GLU A 41 -0.87 13.40 3.85
N CYS A 42 -1.84 12.49 3.91
CA CYS A 42 -1.63 11.11 4.29
C CYS A 42 -1.84 10.18 3.10
N TRP A 43 -0.79 9.47 2.72
CA TRP A 43 -0.84 8.45 1.68
C TRP A 43 -0.65 7.08 2.32
N THR A 44 -1.13 6.04 1.65
CA THR A 44 -0.83 4.66 2.02
C THR A 44 0.28 4.10 1.13
N ASN A 45 1.15 3.31 1.71
CA ASN A 45 2.19 2.58 0.99
C ASN A 45 1.88 1.09 1.11
N SER A 46 1.25 0.56 0.07
CA SER A 46 0.79 -0.83 0.02
C SER A 46 1.91 -1.72 -0.49
N GLU A 47 2.38 -2.64 0.34
CA GLU A 47 3.37 -3.62 -0.07
C GLU A 47 2.78 -4.61 -1.08
N THR A 48 3.52 -4.87 -2.15
CA THR A 48 3.10 -5.76 -3.24
C THR A 48 3.66 -7.17 -3.08
N PHE A 49 4.01 -7.52 -1.86
CA PHE A 49 4.54 -8.84 -1.54
C PHE A 49 3.94 -9.36 -0.24
N ASP A 50 3.88 -10.68 -0.13
CA ASP A 50 3.57 -11.39 1.11
C ASP A 50 4.87 -11.83 1.77
N ARG A 51 4.87 -11.78 3.09
CA ARG A 51 6.01 -12.23 3.90
C ARG A 51 5.83 -13.70 4.24
N ASP A 52 6.42 -14.56 3.41
CA ASP A 52 6.42 -16.00 3.67
C ASP A 52 7.68 -16.35 4.45
N MET A 53 7.74 -15.87 5.67
CA MET A 53 8.91 -16.06 6.53
C MET A 53 8.88 -17.41 7.24
N PRO A 54 10.03 -18.05 7.43
CA PRO A 54 11.39 -17.55 7.18
C PRO A 54 11.91 -17.73 5.76
N ILE A 55 11.07 -18.15 4.83
CA ILE A 55 11.51 -18.55 3.49
C ILE A 55 11.90 -17.34 2.64
N LYS A 56 10.95 -16.47 2.33
CA LYS A 56 11.22 -15.27 1.50
C LYS A 56 9.99 -14.39 1.36
N PHE A 57 10.17 -13.27 0.67
CA PHE A 57 9.08 -12.42 0.21
C PHE A 57 8.62 -12.91 -1.16
N LEU A 58 7.31 -12.99 -1.36
CA LEU A 58 6.71 -13.42 -2.63
C LEU A 58 5.74 -12.35 -3.13
N PRO A 59 5.54 -12.24 -4.45
CA PRO A 59 4.53 -11.33 -4.98
C PRO A 59 3.17 -11.60 -4.36
N ILE A 60 2.47 -10.53 -3.99
CA ILE A 60 1.15 -10.62 -3.37
C ILE A 60 0.12 -11.08 -4.42
N LYS A 61 -0.90 -11.79 -3.99
CA LYS A 61 -2.05 -12.10 -4.84
C LYS A 61 -2.84 -10.83 -5.10
N TRP A 62 -3.36 -10.70 -6.33
CA TRP A 62 -4.11 -9.52 -6.72
C TRP A 62 -5.29 -9.23 -5.79
N GLU A 63 -6.01 -10.25 -5.38
CA GLU A 63 -7.17 -10.10 -4.50
C GLU A 63 -6.78 -9.44 -3.17
N LYS A 64 -5.62 -9.76 -2.64
CA LYS A 64 -5.09 -9.16 -1.41
C LYS A 64 -4.69 -7.70 -1.62
N LEU A 65 -3.99 -7.41 -2.71
CA LEU A 65 -3.59 -6.03 -3.01
C LEU A 65 -4.82 -5.14 -3.22
N ARG A 66 -5.78 -5.64 -3.98
CA ARG A 66 -7.02 -4.91 -4.23
C ARG A 66 -7.79 -4.67 -2.92
N LEU A 67 -7.80 -5.64 -2.03
CA LEU A 67 -8.43 -5.48 -0.71
C LEU A 67 -7.76 -4.35 0.07
N LYS A 68 -6.43 -4.33 0.13
CA LYS A 68 -5.69 -3.27 0.81
C LYS A 68 -6.03 -1.90 0.26
N MET A 69 -5.99 -1.75 -1.07
CA MET A 69 -6.31 -0.47 -1.72
C MET A 69 -7.75 -0.05 -1.49
N GLY A 70 -8.68 -1.01 -1.52
CA GLY A 70 -10.10 -0.75 -1.26
C GLY A 70 -10.33 -0.30 0.18
N LEU A 71 -9.70 -0.93 1.14
CA LEU A 71 -9.79 -0.54 2.55
C LEU A 71 -9.20 0.85 2.79
N ALA A 72 -8.09 1.16 2.12
CA ALA A 72 -7.50 2.50 2.20
C ALA A 72 -8.44 3.57 1.61
N ALA A 73 -9.06 3.29 0.47
CA ALA A 73 -10.04 4.20 -0.14
C ALA A 73 -11.23 4.43 0.79
N GLN A 74 -11.74 3.39 1.43
CA GLN A 74 -12.83 3.51 2.40
C GLN A 74 -12.43 4.32 3.64
N ALA A 75 -11.16 4.27 4.02
CA ALA A 75 -10.63 5.07 5.13
C ALA A 75 -10.36 6.53 4.75
N GLY A 76 -10.60 6.91 3.49
CA GLY A 76 -10.44 8.28 3.02
C GLY A 76 -9.10 8.61 2.39
N TYR A 77 -8.26 7.61 2.11
CA TYR A 77 -6.99 7.82 1.44
C TYR A 77 -7.23 8.04 -0.06
N GLN A 78 -6.69 9.13 -0.59
CA GLN A 78 -6.84 9.47 -2.01
C GLN A 78 -5.63 9.05 -2.84
N ASN A 79 -4.50 8.76 -2.19
CA ASN A 79 -3.26 8.43 -2.87
C ASN A 79 -2.65 7.19 -2.25
N ALA A 80 -2.18 6.30 -3.11
CA ALA A 80 -1.51 5.08 -2.71
C ALA A 80 -0.21 4.91 -3.50
N ILE A 81 0.82 4.42 -2.82
CA ILE A 81 2.07 4.00 -3.42
C ILE A 81 2.09 2.48 -3.33
N THR A 82 2.44 1.81 -4.41
CA THR A 82 2.69 0.37 -4.36
C THR A 82 4.19 0.12 -4.21
N PHE A 83 4.56 -0.69 -3.25
CA PHE A 83 5.97 -1.03 -2.99
C PHE A 83 6.17 -2.54 -3.07
N GLU A 84 6.92 -3.09 -3.97
CA GLU A 84 7.66 -2.35 -4.99
C GLU A 84 7.51 -3.07 -6.35
N PHE A 85 7.70 -2.34 -7.41
CA PHE A 85 7.37 -2.82 -8.75
C PHE A 85 8.37 -3.85 -9.29
N SER A 86 9.67 -3.57 -9.18
CA SER A 86 10.71 -4.30 -9.93
C SER A 86 10.73 -5.80 -9.64
N HIS A 87 10.57 -6.20 -8.38
CA HIS A 87 10.65 -7.61 -7.98
C HIS A 87 9.27 -8.29 -7.94
N PHE A 88 8.22 -7.55 -7.61
CA PHE A 88 6.94 -8.17 -7.25
C PHE A 88 5.79 -7.88 -8.20
N MET A 89 5.91 -6.90 -9.09
CA MET A 89 4.85 -6.54 -10.04
C MET A 89 5.31 -6.50 -11.48
N SER A 90 6.61 -6.44 -11.74
CA SER A 90 7.12 -6.33 -13.12
C SER A 90 6.95 -7.63 -13.87
N PRO A 91 6.48 -7.59 -15.13
CA PRO A 91 6.48 -8.78 -15.98
C PRO A 91 7.89 -9.27 -16.30
N GLN A 92 8.92 -8.46 -16.05
CA GLN A 92 10.32 -8.82 -16.20
C GLN A 92 10.92 -9.49 -14.96
N SER A 93 10.15 -9.59 -13.88
CA SER A 93 10.62 -10.20 -12.64
C SER A 93 10.87 -11.69 -12.81
N ALA A 94 11.78 -12.22 -11.98
CA ALA A 94 12.03 -13.66 -11.88
C ALA A 94 10.82 -14.43 -11.33
N TYR A 95 9.90 -13.74 -10.64
CA TYR A 95 8.68 -14.36 -10.12
C TYR A 95 7.57 -14.35 -11.17
N LEU A 96 7.10 -15.54 -11.56
CA LEU A 96 6.01 -15.66 -12.52
C LEU A 96 4.74 -14.93 -12.04
N GLN A 97 4.46 -15.01 -10.76
CA GLN A 97 3.31 -14.36 -10.15
C GLN A 97 3.35 -12.84 -10.31
N ALA A 98 4.53 -12.23 -10.42
CA ALA A 98 4.64 -10.79 -10.61
C ALA A 98 4.01 -10.34 -11.94
N GLY A 99 4.18 -11.11 -13.01
CA GLY A 99 3.55 -10.82 -14.29
C GLY A 99 2.03 -10.90 -14.22
N HIS A 100 1.49 -11.88 -13.50
CA HIS A 100 0.05 -11.97 -13.29
C HIS A 100 -0.48 -10.80 -12.48
N LEU A 101 0.25 -10.37 -11.45
CA LEU A 101 -0.11 -9.21 -10.64
C LEU A 101 -0.10 -7.94 -11.50
N TYR A 102 0.91 -7.79 -12.36
CA TYR A 102 1.00 -6.66 -13.29
C TYR A 102 -0.24 -6.57 -14.19
N ASP A 103 -0.61 -7.68 -14.81
CA ASP A 103 -1.75 -7.71 -15.73
C ASP A 103 -3.05 -7.29 -15.02
N ARG A 104 -3.28 -7.82 -13.84
CA ARG A 104 -4.47 -7.50 -13.05
C ARG A 104 -4.48 -6.05 -12.58
N TYR A 105 -3.32 -5.56 -12.17
CA TYR A 105 -3.18 -4.18 -11.73
C TYR A 105 -3.44 -3.21 -12.87
N MET A 106 -2.91 -3.51 -14.07
CA MET A 106 -3.13 -2.68 -15.26
C MET A 106 -4.60 -2.67 -15.68
N GLU A 107 -5.28 -3.82 -15.62
CA GLU A 107 -6.73 -3.87 -15.86
C GLU A 107 -7.50 -2.99 -14.89
N TYR A 108 -7.13 -3.04 -13.61
CA TYR A 108 -7.75 -2.22 -12.57
C TYR A 108 -7.55 -0.73 -12.83
N LEU A 109 -6.34 -0.31 -13.18
CA LEU A 109 -6.05 1.10 -13.47
C LEU A 109 -6.90 1.64 -14.62
N LYS A 110 -7.19 0.82 -15.61
CA LYS A 110 -8.07 1.21 -16.72
C LYS A 110 -9.50 1.52 -16.25
N THR A 111 -9.96 0.87 -15.18
CA THR A 111 -11.29 1.14 -14.64
C THR A 111 -11.39 2.46 -13.90
N LEU A 112 -10.26 3.08 -13.57
CA LEU A 112 -10.21 4.36 -12.86
C LEU A 112 -10.21 5.58 -13.81
N GLU A 113 -10.06 5.34 -15.10
CA GLU A 113 -10.04 6.40 -16.11
C GLU A 113 -11.44 6.90 -16.47
#